data_709296c3451ca0a585bd0ed41a4419a9
#
_entry.id   709296c3451ca0a585bd0ed41a4419a9
#
_cell.length_a   1.000
_cell.length_b   1.000
_cell.length_c   1.000
_cell.angle_alpha   90.00
_cell.angle_beta   90.00
_cell.angle_gamma   90.00
#
_symmetry.space_group_name_H-M   'P 1'
#
loop_
_entity.id
_entity.type
_entity.pdbx_description
1 polymer ?
#
loop_
_entity_poly.entity_id
_entity_poly.type
_entity_poly.pdbx_seq_one_letter_code
_entity_poly.pdbx_strand_id
1 'polypeptide(L)'
;MSESLKTGMDLPCVSDGVGDRVRSDSTSSTASQGSKGRLLLRQRLSQLLTCVEDLSSDDEANEEVSRTLAEAFQLCGNISPRETLRLHMVTWNVATAEPPDDVTSLLYLDTQPTTDLYVIGLQEVNAAPLKFLSDLLLEDSWSHHFMNTLAPREYIKVSSVRMQGLLLLVFSKKIHVPFIRDIQTTYTRTGLFGYWGNKGGVSVRFSLYGHMMCFVNCHLAAHMDYALQRVDEFEYILETQDFDLVNTPSVRDHKVVFWFGDLNFRIADHGMHFLRSSINSGRFNLLWERDQLLTMRKKEPFLQEFEEGPLKFKPTYKFDLNSDTYDTSGKKRKPAWTDRILWRIKPKNTPAAEDKEEGWASTSTHHSDDGQDEYPIKVLQDTYTCDPSYGVSDHKPVIGIFDLEMRKQSDCPLVCVCPEGHWSADQEAVVSYTVLEDFLSSTWDWIGLYKVRLEEGVVGGEVVFVLPVSTNLLE
;
A
#
# COMPACT_ATOMS: atom_id res chain seq x y z
N MET A 1 55.03 -8.90 -8.40
CA MET A 1 55.04 -7.45 -8.25
C MET A 1 53.69 -7.02 -7.81
N SER A 2 53.66 -6.74 -6.56
CA SER A 2 52.58 -6.27 -5.73
C SER A 2 52.34 -4.79 -5.96
N GLU A 3 51.08 -4.37 -5.98
CA GLU A 3 50.73 -3.09 -5.39
C GLU A 3 49.30 -3.13 -4.88
N SER A 4 49.28 -3.04 -3.57
CA SER A 4 48.11 -2.95 -2.70
C SER A 4 47.72 -1.48 -2.61
N LEU A 5 46.50 -1.14 -2.95
CA LEU A 5 45.88 0.14 -2.58
C LEU A 5 44.85 -0.10 -1.48
N LYS A 6 45.30 0.17 -0.25
CA LYS A 6 44.41 0.40 0.90
C LYS A 6 43.91 1.84 0.81
N THR A 7 42.61 2.02 0.69
CA THR A 7 41.93 3.26 1.10
C THR A 7 41.04 2.94 2.29
N GLY A 8 41.56 3.20 3.48
CA GLY A 8 40.77 3.29 4.69
C GLY A 8 40.04 4.63 4.68
N MET A 9 38.74 4.62 4.74
CA MET A 9 37.95 5.76 5.21
C MET A 9 37.58 5.50 6.65
N ASP A 10 38.28 6.17 7.56
CA ASP A 10 37.86 6.31 8.95
C ASP A 10 36.72 7.29 8.99
N LEU A 11 35.53 6.80 9.37
CA LEU A 11 34.41 7.64 9.77
C LEU A 11 34.60 8.06 11.23
N PRO A 12 34.56 9.33 11.56
CA PRO A 12 34.63 9.76 12.95
C PRO A 12 33.33 9.40 13.68
N CYS A 13 33.48 8.79 14.85
CA CYS A 13 32.43 8.62 15.84
C CYS A 13 31.81 9.97 16.19
N VAL A 14 30.51 10.08 16.04
CA VAL A 14 29.76 11.23 16.55
C VAL A 14 29.63 11.06 18.05
N SER A 15 30.12 12.07 18.77
CA SER A 15 30.03 12.20 20.23
C SER A 15 28.60 12.46 20.66
N ASP A 16 28.18 11.79 21.74
CA ASP A 16 26.92 11.94 22.45
C ASP A 16 26.58 13.41 22.76
N GLY A 17 25.58 13.96 22.11
CA GLY A 17 24.94 15.20 22.49
C GLY A 17 23.81 14.88 23.50
N VAL A 18 24.07 15.16 24.76
CA VAL A 18 23.11 15.05 25.84
C VAL A 18 22.04 16.14 25.66
N GLY A 19 20.87 15.78 25.16
CA GLY A 19 19.69 16.63 25.21
C GLY A 19 19.01 16.48 26.58
N ASP A 20 18.92 17.59 27.31
CA ASP A 20 18.24 17.63 28.59
C ASP A 20 16.77 17.22 28.47
N ARG A 21 16.45 16.06 29.02
CA ARG A 21 15.07 15.62 29.22
C ARG A 21 14.49 16.33 30.44
N VAL A 22 13.59 17.26 30.23
CA VAL A 22 12.67 17.73 31.28
C VAL A 22 11.64 16.61 31.47
N ARG A 23 11.82 15.83 32.53
CA ARG A 23 10.78 14.93 33.04
C ARG A 23 9.71 15.74 33.73
N SER A 24 8.49 15.72 33.20
CA SER A 24 7.30 15.99 33.99
C SER A 24 6.62 14.68 34.32
N ASP A 25 6.67 14.31 35.60
CA ASP A 25 5.85 13.22 36.15
C ASP A 25 4.37 13.62 36.05
N SER A 26 3.60 12.88 35.31
CA SER A 26 2.16 12.83 35.52
C SER A 26 1.63 11.46 35.16
N THR A 27 1.20 10.77 36.21
CA THR A 27 0.38 9.57 36.17
C THR A 27 -0.97 9.84 35.52
N SER A 28 -1.43 8.85 34.75
CA SER A 28 -2.82 8.46 34.45
C SER A 28 -3.47 8.91 33.14
N SER A 29 -4.02 7.88 32.53
CA SER A 29 -5.18 7.77 31.63
C SER A 29 -4.98 8.10 30.15
N THR A 30 -5.00 7.01 29.40
CA THR A 30 -5.20 6.90 27.95
C THR A 30 -6.55 7.49 27.54
N ALA A 31 -6.53 8.67 26.95
CA ALA A 31 -7.62 9.19 26.14
C ALA A 31 -7.03 9.64 24.81
N SER A 32 -7.68 9.28 23.70
CA SER A 32 -7.23 9.48 22.33
C SER A 32 -6.63 10.87 22.09
N GLN A 33 -5.38 10.91 21.64
CA GLN A 33 -4.62 12.15 21.51
C GLN A 33 -5.19 13.12 20.46
N GLY A 34 -5.88 12.62 19.44
CA GLY A 34 -6.56 13.47 18.46
C GLY A 34 -7.68 14.34 19.05
N SER A 35 -8.38 13.86 20.09
CA SER A 35 -9.41 14.62 20.79
C SER A 35 -8.82 15.63 21.75
N LYS A 36 -7.68 15.30 22.40
CA LYS A 36 -6.97 16.21 23.32
C LYS A 36 -6.32 17.39 22.58
N GLY A 37 -5.69 17.15 21.44
CA GLY A 37 -5.13 18.20 20.59
C GLY A 37 -6.21 19.18 20.11
N ARG A 38 -7.37 18.67 19.69
CA ARG A 38 -8.52 19.50 19.29
C ARG A 38 -9.16 20.26 20.47
N LEU A 39 -9.20 19.65 21.65
CA LEU A 39 -9.72 20.31 22.84
C LEU A 39 -8.79 21.44 23.30
N LEU A 40 -7.48 21.22 23.30
CA LEU A 40 -6.45 22.22 23.59
C LEU A 40 -6.46 23.37 22.57
N LEU A 41 -6.63 23.06 21.29
CA LEU A 41 -6.71 24.05 20.23
C LEU A 41 -8.01 24.87 20.34
N ARG A 42 -9.16 24.23 20.60
CA ARG A 42 -10.42 24.91 20.90
C ARG A 42 -10.35 25.77 22.14
N GLN A 43 -9.69 25.31 23.22
CA GLN A 43 -9.47 26.10 24.41
C GLN A 43 -8.56 27.30 24.14
N ARG A 44 -7.46 27.13 23.38
CA ARG A 44 -6.59 28.26 23.00
C ARG A 44 -7.29 29.26 22.07
N LEU A 45 -8.08 28.77 21.10
CA LEU A 45 -8.90 29.62 20.25
C LEU A 45 -9.98 30.36 21.04
N SER A 46 -10.63 29.71 21.99
CA SER A 46 -11.60 30.35 22.89
C SER A 46 -10.94 31.40 23.80
N GLN A 47 -9.73 31.12 24.31
CA GLN A 47 -8.95 32.09 25.09
C GLN A 47 -8.49 33.30 24.26
N LEU A 48 -8.04 33.05 23.00
CA LEU A 48 -7.69 34.14 22.07
C LEU A 48 -8.89 35.00 21.68
N LEU A 49 -10.06 34.39 21.46
CA LEU A 49 -11.30 35.11 21.15
C LEU A 49 -11.78 35.96 22.34
N THR A 50 -11.64 35.47 23.57
CA THR A 50 -11.94 36.28 24.78
C THR A 50 -10.94 37.39 25.00
N CYS A 51 -9.67 37.23 24.63
CA CYS A 51 -8.69 38.32 24.68
C CYS A 51 -8.93 39.40 23.62
N VAL A 52 -9.49 39.06 22.47
CA VAL A 52 -9.80 40.00 21.38
C VAL A 52 -10.97 40.93 21.75
N GLU A 53 -11.92 40.46 22.58
CA GLU A 53 -13.04 41.31 23.05
C GLU A 53 -12.61 42.38 24.05
N ASP A 54 -11.46 42.21 24.72
CA ASP A 54 -10.93 43.17 25.72
C ASP A 54 -9.88 44.16 25.18
N LEU A 55 -9.42 44.01 23.92
CA LEU A 55 -8.38 44.85 23.30
C LEU A 55 -9.00 45.97 22.46
N SER A 56 -9.23 47.09 23.09
CA SER A 56 -9.41 48.35 22.37
C SER A 56 -8.06 49.05 22.21
N SER A 57 -7.61 49.15 20.94
CA SER A 57 -6.60 50.08 20.45
C SER A 57 -5.11 49.88 20.83
N ASP A 58 -4.49 48.83 20.24
CA ASP A 58 -3.05 48.88 19.94
C ASP A 58 -2.79 48.05 18.65
N ASP A 59 -2.28 48.73 17.62
CA ASP A 59 -2.09 48.13 16.30
C ASP A 59 -1.07 46.96 16.28
N GLU A 60 -0.06 46.96 17.17
CA GLU A 60 0.93 45.89 17.27
C GLU A 60 0.36 44.59 17.87
N ALA A 61 -0.56 44.67 18.84
CA ALA A 61 -1.23 43.50 19.40
C ALA A 61 -2.17 42.83 18.39
N ASN A 62 -2.75 43.63 17.49
CA ASN A 62 -3.61 43.13 16.41
C ASN A 62 -2.84 42.37 15.33
N GLU A 63 -1.59 42.75 15.05
CA GLU A 63 -0.72 42.06 14.09
C GLU A 63 -0.25 40.68 14.62
N GLU A 64 0.09 40.62 15.93
CA GLU A 64 0.51 39.37 16.57
C GLU A 64 -0.65 38.37 16.72
N VAL A 65 -1.83 38.86 17.08
CA VAL A 65 -3.06 38.05 17.12
C VAL A 65 -3.44 37.58 15.73
N SER A 66 -3.34 38.44 14.71
CA SER A 66 -3.63 38.06 13.31
C SER A 66 -2.63 37.06 12.78
N ARG A 67 -1.34 37.17 13.14
CA ARG A 67 -0.31 36.19 12.77
C ARG A 67 -0.53 34.86 13.46
N THR A 68 -0.83 34.84 14.75
CA THR A 68 -1.10 33.64 15.54
C THR A 68 -2.38 32.95 15.09
N LEU A 69 -3.41 33.72 14.69
CA LEU A 69 -4.62 33.16 14.04
C LEU A 69 -4.31 32.61 12.64
N ALA A 70 -3.48 33.30 11.85
CA ALA A 70 -3.07 32.80 10.53
C ALA A 70 -2.23 31.50 10.64
N GLU A 71 -1.32 31.44 11.64
CA GLU A 71 -0.57 30.22 11.95
C GLU A 71 -1.48 29.11 12.48
N ALA A 72 -2.44 29.42 13.35
CA ALA A 72 -3.45 28.45 13.80
C ALA A 72 -4.37 27.99 12.67
N PHE A 73 -4.74 28.90 11.75
CA PHE A 73 -5.48 28.54 10.53
C PHE A 73 -4.62 27.79 9.51
N GLN A 74 -3.30 28.04 9.42
CA GLN A 74 -2.38 27.22 8.63
C GLN A 74 -2.18 25.84 9.25
N LEU A 75 -2.08 25.73 10.57
CA LEU A 75 -2.03 24.45 11.29
C LEU A 75 -3.39 23.71 11.28
N CYS A 76 -4.50 24.46 11.25
CA CYS A 76 -5.84 23.93 10.99
C CYS A 76 -6.17 23.87 9.49
N GLY A 77 -5.23 24.33 8.66
CA GLY A 77 -5.39 24.55 7.25
C GLY A 77 -5.84 23.30 6.51
N ASN A 78 -7.00 23.41 5.93
CA ASN A 78 -7.56 22.46 4.96
C ASN A 78 -7.80 21.05 5.48
N ILE A 79 -8.48 20.89 6.59
CA ILE A 79 -9.21 19.68 6.84
C ILE A 79 -10.40 19.69 5.85
N SER A 80 -10.13 19.34 4.58
CA SER A 80 -11.20 18.85 3.72
C SER A 80 -11.81 17.66 4.47
N PRO A 81 -13.10 17.67 4.81
CA PRO A 81 -13.69 16.62 5.63
C PRO A 81 -13.61 15.24 4.96
N ARG A 82 -13.31 15.21 3.66
CA ARG A 82 -13.08 14.00 2.87
C ARG A 82 -11.92 14.24 1.92
N GLU A 83 -10.97 13.32 1.91
CA GLU A 83 -9.91 13.28 0.92
C GLU A 83 -10.09 12.04 0.06
N THR A 84 -9.90 12.21 -1.23
CA THR A 84 -9.93 11.10 -2.18
C THR A 84 -8.50 10.83 -2.59
N LEU A 85 -8.04 9.61 -2.32
CA LEU A 85 -6.73 9.11 -2.74
C LEU A 85 -6.91 8.18 -3.93
N ARG A 86 -6.16 8.42 -5.00
CA ARG A 86 -6.22 7.61 -6.20
C ARG A 86 -5.19 6.48 -6.13
N LEU A 87 -5.68 5.25 -6.08
CA LEU A 87 -4.91 4.01 -6.06
C LEU A 87 -4.91 3.37 -7.45
N HIS A 88 -3.74 3.13 -8.00
CA HIS A 88 -3.54 2.41 -9.25
C HIS A 88 -2.92 1.04 -8.96
N MET A 89 -3.62 -0.01 -9.31
CA MET A 89 -3.18 -1.38 -9.11
C MET A 89 -2.90 -2.07 -10.44
N VAL A 90 -1.82 -2.85 -10.46
CA VAL A 90 -1.45 -3.70 -11.59
C VAL A 90 -1.26 -5.12 -11.08
N THR A 91 -1.83 -6.10 -11.76
CA THR A 91 -1.45 -7.50 -11.63
C THR A 91 -1.05 -8.07 -12.97
N TRP A 92 0.10 -8.73 -13.01
CA TRP A 92 0.63 -9.30 -14.24
C TRP A 92 1.50 -10.54 -13.99
N ASN A 93 1.09 -11.66 -14.54
CA ASN A 93 1.98 -12.81 -14.69
C ASN A 93 2.92 -12.53 -15.86
N VAL A 94 4.20 -12.32 -15.58
CA VAL A 94 5.19 -11.89 -16.57
C VAL A 94 5.89 -13.05 -17.28
N ALA A 95 5.56 -14.30 -16.95
CA ALA A 95 6.08 -15.52 -17.59
C ALA A 95 7.62 -15.50 -17.75
N THR A 96 8.34 -15.04 -16.73
CA THR A 96 9.82 -14.87 -16.69
C THR A 96 10.40 -13.84 -17.65
N ALA A 97 9.56 -13.03 -18.31
CA ALA A 97 10.03 -11.95 -19.18
C ALA A 97 10.75 -10.84 -18.40
N GLU A 98 11.65 -10.16 -19.08
CA GLU A 98 12.21 -8.90 -18.60
C GLU A 98 11.20 -7.76 -18.80
N PRO A 99 11.28 -6.66 -18.02
CA PRO A 99 10.39 -5.52 -18.17
C PRO A 99 10.48 -4.93 -19.58
N PRO A 100 9.34 -4.51 -20.15
CA PRO A 100 9.32 -3.78 -21.42
C PRO A 100 9.92 -2.38 -21.23
N ASP A 101 10.45 -1.79 -22.30
CA ASP A 101 11.09 -0.47 -22.25
C ASP A 101 10.10 0.64 -21.85
N ASP A 102 8.84 0.52 -22.23
CA ASP A 102 7.78 1.50 -21.94
C ASP A 102 6.63 0.87 -21.14
N VAL A 103 6.33 1.49 -19.99
CA VAL A 103 5.21 1.15 -19.10
C VAL A 103 4.24 2.32 -18.92
N THR A 104 4.30 3.34 -19.79
CA THR A 104 3.48 4.55 -19.69
C THR A 104 1.99 4.23 -19.73
N SER A 105 1.55 3.36 -20.64
CA SER A 105 0.15 2.94 -20.72
C SER A 105 -0.26 2.07 -19.52
N LEU A 106 0.63 1.19 -19.04
CA LEU A 106 0.38 0.33 -17.89
C LEU A 106 0.11 1.12 -16.61
N LEU A 107 0.85 2.20 -16.42
CA LEU A 107 0.79 3.03 -15.23
C LEU A 107 -0.07 4.30 -15.40
N TYR A 108 -0.63 4.52 -16.59
CA TYR A 108 -1.43 5.72 -16.90
C TYR A 108 -0.69 7.02 -16.57
N LEU A 109 0.63 7.08 -16.86
CA LEU A 109 1.51 8.17 -16.40
C LEU A 109 1.11 9.55 -16.94
N ASP A 110 0.52 9.60 -18.13
CA ASP A 110 0.15 10.85 -18.82
C ASP A 110 -1.34 11.22 -18.63
N THR A 111 -2.03 10.54 -17.71
CA THR A 111 -3.46 10.76 -17.48
C THR A 111 -3.74 11.59 -16.23
N GLN A 112 -4.88 12.29 -16.23
CA GLN A 112 -5.38 13.03 -15.08
C GLN A 112 -6.70 12.41 -14.60
N PRO A 113 -7.00 12.40 -13.29
CA PRO A 113 -6.12 12.86 -12.18
C PRO A 113 -4.92 11.94 -11.96
N THR A 114 -3.83 12.51 -11.42
CA THR A 114 -2.61 11.74 -11.12
C THR A 114 -2.84 10.73 -10.00
N THR A 115 -2.18 9.59 -10.09
CA THR A 115 -2.20 8.53 -9.08
C THR A 115 -1.50 8.98 -7.79
N ASP A 116 -2.01 8.60 -6.62
CA ASP A 116 -1.37 8.84 -5.32
C ASP A 116 -0.54 7.64 -4.85
N LEU A 117 -1.04 6.43 -5.12
CA LEU A 117 -0.41 5.16 -4.77
C LEU A 117 -0.39 4.21 -5.97
N TYR A 118 0.75 3.61 -6.26
CA TYR A 118 0.86 2.46 -7.15
C TYR A 118 1.10 1.19 -6.34
N VAL A 119 0.33 0.15 -6.64
CA VAL A 119 0.50 -1.20 -6.09
C VAL A 119 0.63 -2.18 -7.24
N ILE A 120 1.81 -2.76 -7.40
CA ILE A 120 2.16 -3.59 -8.56
C ILE A 120 2.50 -4.99 -8.08
N GLY A 121 1.67 -5.97 -8.45
CA GLY A 121 1.87 -7.38 -8.15
C GLY A 121 2.22 -8.17 -9.40
N LEU A 122 3.40 -8.75 -9.38
CA LEU A 122 3.90 -9.58 -10.47
C LEU A 122 3.94 -11.05 -10.05
N GLN A 123 3.71 -11.94 -11.02
CA GLN A 123 3.83 -13.37 -10.86
C GLN A 123 4.76 -13.92 -11.94
N GLU A 124 5.41 -15.03 -11.63
CA GLU A 124 6.43 -15.67 -12.49
C GLU A 124 7.60 -14.75 -12.86
N VAL A 125 7.99 -13.83 -11.96
CA VAL A 125 9.27 -13.13 -12.09
C VAL A 125 10.40 -14.15 -12.06
N ASN A 126 11.40 -13.96 -12.90
CA ASN A 126 12.49 -14.93 -13.05
C ASN A 126 13.18 -15.24 -11.70
N ALA A 127 13.05 -16.48 -11.25
CA ALA A 127 13.56 -16.98 -9.97
C ALA A 127 14.64 -18.06 -10.16
N ALA A 128 15.36 -18.04 -11.30
CA ALA A 128 16.51 -18.93 -11.47
C ALA A 128 17.52 -18.73 -10.32
N PRO A 129 18.10 -19.80 -9.73
CA PRO A 129 18.86 -19.69 -8.49
C PRO A 129 20.01 -18.66 -8.51
N LEU A 130 20.72 -18.56 -9.61
CA LEU A 130 21.80 -17.57 -9.77
C LEU A 130 21.26 -16.14 -9.89
N LYS A 131 20.15 -15.96 -10.63
CA LYS A 131 19.51 -14.65 -10.78
C LYS A 131 18.82 -14.25 -9.48
N PHE A 132 18.18 -15.17 -8.78
CA PHE A 132 17.55 -14.90 -7.48
C PHE A 132 18.57 -14.42 -6.43
N LEU A 133 19.77 -15.04 -6.39
CA LEU A 133 20.86 -14.58 -5.50
C LEU A 133 21.39 -13.20 -5.91
N SER A 134 21.53 -12.93 -7.21
CA SER A 134 21.95 -11.61 -7.67
C SER A 134 20.89 -10.54 -7.40
N ASP A 135 19.62 -10.86 -7.62
CA ASP A 135 18.48 -9.95 -7.38
C ASP A 135 18.29 -9.67 -5.88
N LEU A 136 18.67 -10.61 -5.00
CA LEU A 136 18.65 -10.39 -3.55
C LEU A 136 19.72 -9.37 -3.12
N LEU A 137 20.85 -9.30 -3.87
CA LEU A 137 21.96 -8.41 -3.58
C LEU A 137 21.89 -7.08 -4.34
N LEU A 138 21.28 -7.06 -5.54
CA LEU A 138 21.36 -5.94 -6.51
C LEU A 138 19.98 -5.39 -6.90
N GLU A 139 18.91 -5.80 -6.27
CA GLU A 139 17.54 -5.49 -6.68
C GLU A 139 17.14 -6.14 -8.03
N ASP A 140 15.90 -6.61 -8.16
CA ASP A 140 15.41 -7.24 -9.37
C ASP A 140 15.16 -6.23 -10.51
N SER A 141 15.20 -6.70 -11.77
CA SER A 141 15.06 -5.86 -12.96
C SER A 141 13.71 -5.14 -13.01
N TRP A 142 12.62 -5.74 -12.50
CA TRP A 142 11.30 -5.14 -12.49
C TRP A 142 11.21 -4.01 -11.46
N SER A 143 11.71 -4.23 -10.23
CA SER A 143 11.77 -3.19 -9.19
C SER A 143 12.59 -1.99 -9.67
N HIS A 144 13.76 -2.26 -10.26
CA HIS A 144 14.64 -1.21 -10.78
C HIS A 144 13.96 -0.43 -11.92
N HIS A 145 13.29 -1.11 -12.84
CA HIS A 145 12.59 -0.48 -13.95
C HIS A 145 11.46 0.45 -13.46
N PHE A 146 10.59 -0.02 -12.55
CA PHE A 146 9.52 0.81 -12.00
C PHE A 146 10.05 1.98 -11.15
N MET A 147 11.13 1.78 -10.40
CA MET A 147 11.78 2.87 -9.67
C MET A 147 12.29 3.96 -10.62
N ASN A 148 13.01 3.58 -11.68
CA ASN A 148 13.52 4.53 -12.66
C ASN A 148 12.42 5.29 -13.39
N THR A 149 11.26 4.66 -13.59
CA THR A 149 10.10 5.28 -14.23
C THR A 149 9.35 6.24 -13.30
N LEU A 150 9.20 5.87 -12.03
CA LEU A 150 8.35 6.58 -11.07
C LEU A 150 9.10 7.63 -10.25
N ALA A 151 10.40 7.44 -9.95
CA ALA A 151 11.17 8.38 -9.13
C ALA A 151 11.24 9.79 -9.73
N PRO A 152 11.43 9.99 -11.06
CA PRO A 152 11.39 11.34 -11.66
C PRO A 152 10.03 12.04 -11.55
N ARG A 153 8.97 11.30 -11.22
CA ARG A 153 7.59 11.76 -11.04
C ARG A 153 7.19 11.90 -9.57
N GLU A 154 8.18 12.00 -8.68
CA GLU A 154 8.01 12.19 -7.23
C GLU A 154 7.33 11.01 -6.51
N TYR A 155 7.48 9.80 -7.02
CA TYR A 155 7.08 8.59 -6.30
C TYR A 155 8.26 7.93 -5.61
N ILE A 156 8.02 7.45 -4.41
CA ILE A 156 8.99 6.73 -3.58
C ILE A 156 8.50 5.30 -3.40
N LYS A 157 9.41 4.34 -3.52
CA LYS A 157 9.12 2.96 -3.18
C LYS A 157 8.99 2.84 -1.65
N VAL A 158 7.77 2.60 -1.18
CA VAL A 158 7.43 2.49 0.23
C VAL A 158 7.79 1.11 0.77
N SER A 159 7.50 0.07 -0.01
CA SER A 159 7.74 -1.32 0.40
C SER A 159 7.86 -2.23 -0.81
N SER A 160 8.53 -3.35 -0.60
CA SER A 160 8.56 -4.47 -1.54
C SER A 160 8.65 -5.78 -0.78
N VAL A 161 7.99 -6.81 -1.29
CA VAL A 161 8.12 -8.18 -0.78
C VAL A 161 8.22 -9.15 -1.95
N ARG A 162 9.12 -10.11 -1.83
CA ARG A 162 9.35 -11.13 -2.85
C ARG A 162 9.35 -12.52 -2.25
N MET A 163 8.64 -13.44 -2.89
CA MET A 163 8.68 -14.88 -2.61
C MET A 163 8.88 -15.61 -3.93
N GLN A 164 10.11 -16.03 -4.23
CA GLN A 164 10.47 -16.65 -5.52
C GLN A 164 10.02 -15.80 -6.72
N GLY A 165 9.05 -16.28 -7.52
CA GLY A 165 8.50 -15.59 -8.66
C GLY A 165 7.36 -14.62 -8.35
N LEU A 166 6.95 -14.49 -7.10
CA LEU A 166 5.98 -13.48 -6.65
C LEU A 166 6.71 -12.22 -6.19
N LEU A 167 6.29 -11.08 -6.71
CA LEU A 167 6.82 -9.77 -6.34
C LEU A 167 5.67 -8.81 -6.12
N LEU A 168 5.68 -8.07 -5.03
CA LEU A 168 4.74 -7.00 -4.74
C LEU A 168 5.51 -5.73 -4.42
N LEU A 169 5.19 -4.66 -5.14
CA LEU A 169 5.81 -3.34 -5.01
C LEU A 169 4.75 -2.32 -4.65
N VAL A 170 5.07 -1.43 -3.72
CA VAL A 170 4.23 -0.30 -3.35
C VAL A 170 5.01 0.99 -3.52
N PHE A 171 4.46 1.92 -4.29
CA PHE A 171 4.99 3.28 -4.45
C PHE A 171 3.94 4.30 -4.03
N SER A 172 4.40 5.37 -3.42
CA SER A 172 3.56 6.48 -3.00
C SER A 172 4.13 7.80 -3.52
N LYS A 173 3.25 8.75 -3.84
CA LYS A 173 3.70 10.13 -3.98
C LYS A 173 4.41 10.58 -2.71
N LYS A 174 5.48 11.34 -2.85
CA LYS A 174 6.30 11.86 -1.78
C LYS A 174 5.48 12.54 -0.67
N ILE A 175 4.45 13.29 -1.04
CA ILE A 175 3.60 14.04 -0.09
C ILE A 175 2.86 13.15 0.93
N HIS A 176 2.61 11.86 0.61
CA HIS A 176 1.90 10.93 1.49
C HIS A 176 2.84 10.11 2.38
N VAL A 177 4.13 10.05 2.03
CA VAL A 177 5.12 9.20 2.74
C VAL A 177 5.18 9.50 4.25
N PRO A 178 5.13 10.76 4.73
CA PRO A 178 5.15 11.06 6.16
C PRO A 178 3.96 10.52 6.95
N PHE A 179 2.90 10.12 6.25
CA PHE A 179 1.65 9.62 6.85
C PHE A 179 1.46 8.11 6.66
N ILE A 180 2.48 7.45 6.09
CA ILE A 180 2.53 5.98 5.97
C ILE A 180 3.28 5.44 7.18
N ARG A 181 2.67 4.49 7.92
CA ARG A 181 3.19 3.94 9.17
C ARG A 181 2.98 2.45 9.24
N ASP A 182 3.64 1.78 10.16
CA ASP A 182 3.43 0.37 10.50
C ASP A 182 3.57 -0.56 9.29
N ILE A 183 4.55 -0.29 8.44
CA ILE A 183 4.80 -1.08 7.23
C ILE A 183 5.31 -2.45 7.65
N GLN A 184 4.60 -3.50 7.25
CA GLN A 184 5.04 -4.89 7.45
C GLN A 184 4.77 -5.71 6.21
N THR A 185 5.57 -6.75 6.03
CA THR A 185 5.44 -7.70 4.92
C THR A 185 5.38 -9.11 5.45
N THR A 186 4.61 -9.94 4.79
CA THR A 186 4.54 -11.38 5.09
C THR A 186 4.31 -12.18 3.82
N TYR A 187 4.49 -13.50 3.90
CA TYR A 187 4.19 -14.39 2.79
C TYR A 187 3.75 -15.76 3.29
N THR A 188 2.94 -16.43 2.46
CA THR A 188 2.51 -17.82 2.68
C THR A 188 2.74 -18.62 1.42
N ARG A 189 3.34 -19.80 1.55
CA ARG A 189 3.53 -20.76 0.44
C ARG A 189 2.42 -21.79 0.46
N THR A 190 1.85 -22.09 -0.71
CA THR A 190 0.78 -23.10 -0.86
C THR A 190 1.19 -24.26 -1.78
N GLY A 191 2.42 -24.26 -2.28
CA GLY A 191 2.92 -25.32 -3.15
C GLY A 191 3.02 -26.68 -2.45
N LEU A 192 3.58 -27.67 -3.14
CA LEU A 192 3.65 -29.06 -2.69
C LEU A 192 4.16 -29.16 -1.25
N PHE A 193 3.34 -29.72 -0.35
CA PHE A 193 3.57 -29.81 1.12
C PHE A 193 3.73 -28.46 1.84
N GLY A 194 3.28 -27.34 1.26
CA GLY A 194 3.44 -26.01 1.87
C GLY A 194 4.87 -25.45 1.87
N TYR A 195 5.86 -26.20 1.37
CA TYR A 195 7.27 -25.81 1.42
C TYR A 195 7.90 -25.60 0.05
N TRP A 196 7.45 -26.32 -0.97
CA TRP A 196 8.05 -26.32 -2.30
C TRP A 196 7.11 -25.72 -3.34
N GLY A 197 7.64 -24.80 -4.13
CA GLY A 197 6.91 -24.27 -5.27
C GLY A 197 6.82 -22.74 -5.26
N ASN A 198 6.41 -22.21 -6.39
CA ASN A 198 6.23 -20.80 -6.68
C ASN A 198 4.76 -20.33 -6.49
N LYS A 199 3.96 -21.07 -5.72
CA LYS A 199 2.56 -20.75 -5.44
C LYS A 199 2.40 -20.26 -4.01
N GLY A 200 1.43 -19.35 -3.82
CA GLY A 200 1.14 -18.72 -2.54
C GLY A 200 0.71 -17.28 -2.66
N GLY A 201 0.91 -16.51 -1.59
CA GLY A 201 0.62 -15.09 -1.52
C GLY A 201 1.70 -14.32 -0.78
N VAL A 202 1.98 -13.11 -1.22
CA VAL A 202 2.83 -12.13 -0.56
C VAL A 202 2.02 -10.90 -0.21
N SER A 203 2.25 -10.33 0.98
CA SER A 203 1.46 -9.20 1.44
C SER A 203 2.33 -8.06 1.94
N VAL A 204 1.86 -6.85 1.66
CA VAL A 204 2.33 -5.60 2.26
C VAL A 204 1.15 -4.96 2.96
N ARG A 205 1.35 -4.61 4.23
CA ARG A 205 0.38 -3.81 4.96
C ARG A 205 1.03 -2.52 5.46
N PHE A 206 0.24 -1.50 5.63
CA PHE A 206 0.63 -0.23 6.26
C PHE A 206 -0.59 0.56 6.70
N SER A 207 -0.37 1.51 7.59
CA SER A 207 -1.35 2.55 7.92
C SER A 207 -1.12 3.75 7.02
N LEU A 208 -2.17 4.24 6.37
CA LEU A 208 -2.16 5.50 5.62
C LEU A 208 -3.18 6.46 6.24
N TYR A 209 -2.70 7.61 6.73
CA TYR A 209 -3.52 8.57 7.45
C TYR A 209 -4.34 7.97 8.62
N GLY A 210 -3.78 6.94 9.28
CA GLY A 210 -4.42 6.22 10.38
C GLY A 210 -5.33 5.06 9.97
N HIS A 211 -5.45 4.77 8.68
CA HIS A 211 -6.26 3.66 8.18
C HIS A 211 -5.38 2.47 7.78
N MET A 212 -5.57 1.34 8.46
CA MET A 212 -4.83 0.11 8.17
C MET A 212 -5.30 -0.52 6.87
N MET A 213 -4.37 -0.68 5.93
CA MET A 213 -4.58 -1.29 4.61
C MET A 213 -3.69 -2.51 4.43
N CYS A 214 -4.17 -3.51 3.71
CA CYS A 214 -3.40 -4.70 3.36
C CYS A 214 -3.57 -5.00 1.86
N PHE A 215 -2.46 -5.32 1.20
CA PHE A 215 -2.39 -5.69 -0.21
C PHE A 215 -1.80 -7.09 -0.32
N VAL A 216 -2.54 -8.01 -0.95
CA VAL A 216 -2.16 -9.42 -1.07
C VAL A 216 -2.06 -9.78 -2.54
N ASN A 217 -0.84 -10.06 -3.01
CA ASN A 217 -0.56 -10.55 -4.36
C ASN A 217 -0.40 -12.06 -4.34
N CYS A 218 -1.26 -12.78 -5.07
CA CYS A 218 -1.31 -14.24 -5.08
C CYS A 218 -0.93 -14.84 -6.44
N HIS A 219 -0.39 -16.05 -6.38
CA HIS A 219 -0.29 -16.96 -7.52
C HIS A 219 -0.77 -18.34 -7.09
N LEU A 220 -2.04 -18.67 -7.39
CA LEU A 220 -2.71 -19.89 -6.93
C LEU A 220 -2.51 -21.06 -7.90
N ALA A 221 -2.94 -22.27 -7.48
CA ALA A 221 -2.79 -23.50 -8.23
C ALA A 221 -3.33 -23.41 -9.66
N ALA A 222 -2.51 -23.83 -10.63
CA ALA A 222 -2.86 -23.84 -12.04
C ALA A 222 -3.81 -25.02 -12.37
N HIS A 223 -4.26 -25.10 -13.62
CA HIS A 223 -5.14 -26.10 -14.22
C HIS A 223 -6.64 -25.96 -13.93
N MET A 224 -7.43 -26.48 -14.88
CA MET A 224 -8.89 -26.37 -14.89
C MET A 224 -9.53 -27.04 -13.69
N ASP A 225 -9.04 -28.21 -13.31
CA ASP A 225 -9.70 -29.10 -12.35
C ASP A 225 -9.42 -28.72 -10.88
N TYR A 226 -8.52 -27.78 -10.65
CA TYR A 226 -8.08 -27.40 -9.30
C TYR A 226 -8.84 -26.20 -8.71
N ALA A 227 -10.11 -26.04 -9.09
CA ALA A 227 -10.92 -24.92 -8.59
C ALA A 227 -11.07 -24.94 -7.07
N LEU A 228 -11.34 -26.10 -6.46
CA LEU A 228 -11.43 -26.23 -4.99
C LEU A 228 -10.08 -25.99 -4.31
N GLN A 229 -9.00 -26.55 -4.88
CA GLN A 229 -7.66 -26.29 -4.34
C GLN A 229 -7.33 -24.80 -4.31
N ARG A 230 -7.74 -24.01 -5.32
CA ARG A 230 -7.55 -22.56 -5.29
C ARG A 230 -8.35 -21.86 -4.19
N VAL A 231 -9.54 -22.37 -3.90
CA VAL A 231 -10.36 -21.91 -2.78
C VAL A 231 -9.65 -22.22 -1.45
N ASP A 232 -9.20 -23.45 -1.26
CA ASP A 232 -8.45 -23.87 -0.08
C ASP A 232 -7.16 -23.07 0.10
N GLU A 233 -6.42 -22.81 -1.00
CA GLU A 233 -5.20 -21.98 -0.98
C GLU A 233 -5.49 -20.52 -0.64
N PHE A 234 -6.59 -19.96 -1.15
CA PHE A 234 -7.03 -18.60 -0.82
C PHE A 234 -7.33 -18.48 0.68
N GLU A 235 -8.14 -19.40 1.21
CA GLU A 235 -8.50 -19.45 2.63
C GLU A 235 -7.26 -19.64 3.51
N TYR A 236 -6.38 -20.58 3.14
CA TYR A 236 -5.14 -20.83 3.87
C TYR A 236 -4.23 -19.58 3.94
N ILE A 237 -4.06 -18.85 2.83
CA ILE A 237 -3.29 -17.60 2.82
C ILE A 237 -3.96 -16.56 3.73
N LEU A 238 -5.29 -16.44 3.64
CA LEU A 238 -6.07 -15.47 4.42
C LEU A 238 -5.98 -15.71 5.93
N GLU A 239 -5.84 -16.97 6.35
CA GLU A 239 -5.79 -17.38 7.75
C GLU A 239 -4.37 -17.45 8.34
N THR A 240 -3.35 -17.65 7.49
CA THR A 240 -1.98 -17.88 7.97
C THR A 240 -1.08 -16.65 7.87
N GLN A 241 -1.52 -15.58 7.26
CA GLN A 241 -0.74 -14.34 7.21
C GLN A 241 -1.02 -13.49 8.43
N ASP A 242 -0.06 -13.47 9.35
CA ASP A 242 -0.09 -12.72 10.58
C ASP A 242 0.89 -11.54 10.55
N PHE A 243 0.56 -10.52 11.33
CA PHE A 243 1.33 -9.30 11.49
C PHE A 243 1.50 -8.96 12.98
N ASP A 244 2.58 -8.28 13.34
CA ASP A 244 2.97 -8.04 14.73
C ASP A 244 2.14 -6.96 15.48
N LEU A 245 1.11 -6.39 14.87
CA LEU A 245 0.26 -5.41 15.53
C LEU A 245 -0.94 -6.07 16.23
N VAL A 246 -1.07 -5.83 17.51
CA VAL A 246 -2.12 -6.39 18.38
C VAL A 246 -3.54 -6.06 17.86
N ASN A 247 -3.74 -4.86 17.30
CA ASN A 247 -5.06 -4.43 16.85
C ASN A 247 -5.42 -4.90 15.42
N THR A 248 -4.43 -5.34 14.65
CA THR A 248 -4.59 -5.83 13.27
C THR A 248 -3.65 -7.00 13.01
N PRO A 249 -3.80 -8.12 13.77
CA PRO A 249 -2.88 -9.25 13.64
C PRO A 249 -3.07 -10.02 12.33
N SER A 250 -4.27 -10.09 11.78
CA SER A 250 -4.57 -10.86 10.58
C SER A 250 -4.96 -10.00 9.39
N VAL A 251 -4.96 -10.57 8.18
CA VAL A 251 -5.41 -9.89 6.96
C VAL A 251 -6.84 -9.34 7.13
N ARG A 252 -7.73 -10.11 7.77
CA ARG A 252 -9.13 -9.73 7.97
C ARG A 252 -9.34 -8.54 8.90
N ASP A 253 -8.36 -8.23 9.74
CA ASP A 253 -8.47 -7.13 10.70
C ASP A 253 -8.25 -5.76 10.07
N HIS A 254 -7.66 -5.72 8.89
CA HIS A 254 -7.41 -4.48 8.17
C HIS A 254 -8.71 -3.83 7.69
N LYS A 255 -8.73 -2.49 7.72
CA LYS A 255 -9.89 -1.70 7.31
C LYS A 255 -10.23 -1.90 5.84
N VAL A 256 -9.20 -1.96 5.00
CA VAL A 256 -9.31 -2.25 3.57
C VAL A 256 -8.28 -3.30 3.19
N VAL A 257 -8.72 -4.32 2.47
CA VAL A 257 -7.88 -5.36 1.90
C VAL A 257 -8.07 -5.38 0.40
N PHE A 258 -6.97 -5.33 -0.35
CA PHE A 258 -6.96 -5.62 -1.78
C PHE A 258 -6.30 -6.98 -2.00
N TRP A 259 -7.02 -7.87 -2.67
CA TRP A 259 -6.58 -9.23 -2.97
C TRP A 259 -6.54 -9.43 -4.47
N PHE A 260 -5.36 -9.69 -5.02
CA PHE A 260 -5.17 -9.71 -6.45
C PHE A 260 -4.06 -10.68 -6.87
N GLY A 261 -3.89 -10.87 -8.17
CA GLY A 261 -2.86 -11.75 -8.69
C GLY A 261 -3.34 -12.66 -9.81
N ASP A 262 -2.49 -13.59 -10.19
CA ASP A 262 -2.89 -14.75 -11.01
C ASP A 262 -3.58 -15.78 -10.09
N LEU A 263 -4.88 -15.56 -9.89
CA LEU A 263 -5.72 -16.44 -9.08
C LEU A 263 -6.06 -17.75 -9.81
N ASN A 264 -5.70 -17.89 -11.09
CA ASN A 264 -5.79 -19.09 -11.90
C ASN A 264 -7.18 -19.71 -12.06
N PHE A 265 -8.26 -19.02 -11.67
CA PHE A 265 -9.62 -19.48 -11.93
C PHE A 265 -9.91 -19.51 -13.42
N ARG A 266 -10.72 -20.46 -13.84
CA ARG A 266 -10.96 -20.76 -15.25
C ARG A 266 -12.44 -20.63 -15.60
N ILE A 267 -12.76 -20.66 -16.90
CA ILE A 267 -14.13 -20.75 -17.41
C ILE A 267 -14.44 -22.22 -17.67
N ALA A 268 -15.35 -22.79 -16.86
CA ALA A 268 -15.75 -24.19 -16.93
C ALA A 268 -16.74 -24.47 -18.07
N ASP A 269 -16.94 -25.72 -18.40
CA ASP A 269 -18.02 -26.31 -19.20
C ASP A 269 -18.23 -25.79 -20.63
N HIS A 270 -17.70 -24.66 -21.01
CA HIS A 270 -17.85 -24.13 -22.36
C HIS A 270 -16.85 -24.75 -23.35
N GLY A 271 -17.34 -25.09 -24.54
CA GLY A 271 -16.47 -25.51 -25.66
C GLY A 271 -15.66 -24.33 -26.23
N MET A 272 -14.49 -24.63 -26.80
CA MET A 272 -13.57 -23.61 -27.33
C MET A 272 -14.23 -22.67 -28.36
N HIS A 273 -15.07 -23.24 -29.24
CA HIS A 273 -15.76 -22.44 -30.26
C HIS A 273 -16.70 -21.40 -29.63
N PHE A 274 -17.51 -21.79 -28.65
CA PHE A 274 -18.41 -20.89 -27.95
C PHE A 274 -17.66 -19.79 -27.21
N LEU A 275 -16.58 -20.16 -26.50
CA LEU A 275 -15.72 -19.19 -25.81
C LEU A 275 -15.18 -18.13 -26.79
N ARG A 276 -14.49 -18.56 -27.85
CA ARG A 276 -13.92 -17.65 -28.84
C ARG A 276 -14.98 -16.77 -29.53
N SER A 277 -16.13 -17.36 -29.89
CA SER A 277 -17.25 -16.60 -30.48
C SER A 277 -17.79 -15.54 -29.53
N SER A 278 -17.96 -15.88 -28.24
CA SER A 278 -18.45 -14.94 -27.22
C SER A 278 -17.44 -13.81 -26.97
N ILE A 279 -16.16 -14.13 -26.89
CA ILE A 279 -15.07 -13.15 -26.72
C ILE A 279 -14.99 -12.22 -27.93
N ASN A 280 -14.99 -12.74 -29.14
CA ASN A 280 -14.87 -11.94 -30.35
C ASN A 280 -16.06 -11.01 -30.58
N SER A 281 -17.24 -11.39 -30.07
CA SER A 281 -18.44 -10.56 -30.14
C SER A 281 -18.64 -9.65 -28.92
N GLY A 282 -17.69 -9.61 -27.98
CA GLY A 282 -17.77 -8.80 -26.76
C GLY A 282 -18.86 -9.26 -25.77
N ARG A 283 -19.44 -10.44 -25.93
CA ARG A 283 -20.52 -10.98 -25.09
C ARG A 283 -19.97 -11.70 -23.87
N PHE A 284 -19.19 -10.98 -23.04
CA PHE A 284 -18.51 -11.56 -21.86
C PHE A 284 -19.48 -12.06 -20.79
N ASN A 285 -20.65 -11.43 -20.66
CA ASN A 285 -21.70 -11.83 -19.71
C ASN A 285 -22.16 -13.29 -19.89
N LEU A 286 -22.06 -13.85 -21.10
CA LEU A 286 -22.39 -15.25 -21.35
C LEU A 286 -21.37 -16.23 -20.71
N LEU A 287 -20.21 -15.72 -20.32
CA LEU A 287 -19.12 -16.52 -19.76
C LEU A 287 -19.07 -16.43 -18.23
N TRP A 288 -19.68 -15.40 -17.63
CA TRP A 288 -19.59 -15.14 -16.18
C TRP A 288 -20.19 -16.26 -15.33
N GLU A 289 -21.29 -16.87 -15.77
CA GLU A 289 -21.94 -17.96 -15.04
C GLU A 289 -21.06 -19.23 -14.91
N ARG A 290 -20.06 -19.36 -15.78
CA ARG A 290 -19.11 -20.47 -15.80
C ARG A 290 -17.70 -20.05 -15.37
N ASP A 291 -17.52 -18.79 -14.97
CA ASP A 291 -16.28 -18.36 -14.32
C ASP A 291 -16.21 -18.98 -12.92
N GLN A 292 -15.13 -19.71 -12.66
CA GLN A 292 -14.97 -20.46 -11.41
C GLN A 292 -14.94 -19.55 -10.18
N LEU A 293 -14.28 -18.37 -10.25
CA LEU A 293 -14.22 -17.46 -9.11
C LEU A 293 -15.60 -16.88 -8.81
N LEU A 294 -16.31 -16.39 -9.82
CA LEU A 294 -17.67 -15.87 -9.64
C LEU A 294 -18.65 -16.94 -9.10
N THR A 295 -18.42 -18.20 -9.47
CA THR A 295 -19.21 -19.33 -8.97
C THR A 295 -18.87 -19.66 -7.52
N MET A 296 -17.57 -19.67 -7.15
CA MET A 296 -17.13 -19.95 -5.78
C MET A 296 -17.48 -18.83 -4.82
N ARG A 297 -17.39 -17.58 -5.26
CA ARG A 297 -17.84 -16.42 -4.45
C ARG A 297 -19.33 -16.51 -4.03
N LYS A 298 -20.17 -17.21 -4.78
CA LYS A 298 -21.58 -17.44 -4.39
C LYS A 298 -21.75 -18.52 -3.32
N LYS A 299 -20.73 -19.37 -3.10
CA LYS A 299 -20.80 -20.55 -2.24
C LYS A 299 -20.01 -20.38 -0.95
N GLU A 300 -18.84 -19.78 -1.03
CA GLU A 300 -17.88 -19.70 0.07
C GLU A 300 -18.04 -18.36 0.83
N PRO A 301 -18.41 -18.40 2.12
CA PRO A 301 -18.69 -17.19 2.89
C PRO A 301 -17.54 -16.18 2.91
N PHE A 302 -16.30 -16.66 3.07
CA PHE A 302 -15.13 -15.78 3.11
C PHE A 302 -14.85 -15.09 1.77
N LEU A 303 -15.19 -15.72 0.63
CA LEU A 303 -15.08 -15.10 -0.69
C LEU A 303 -16.20 -14.09 -0.94
N GLN A 304 -17.37 -14.23 -0.28
CA GLN A 304 -18.47 -13.26 -0.38
C GLN A 304 -18.12 -11.92 0.26
N GLU A 305 -17.18 -11.89 1.20
CA GLU A 305 -16.69 -10.67 1.82
C GLU A 305 -15.94 -9.76 0.83
N PHE A 306 -15.44 -10.32 -0.28
CA PHE A 306 -14.69 -9.58 -1.29
C PHE A 306 -15.58 -9.14 -2.43
N GLU A 307 -15.41 -7.90 -2.84
CA GLU A 307 -16.02 -7.33 -4.04
C GLU A 307 -15.07 -7.42 -5.23
N GLU A 308 -15.62 -7.38 -6.42
CA GLU A 308 -14.87 -7.33 -7.67
C GLU A 308 -15.70 -6.61 -8.72
N GLY A 309 -15.05 -5.81 -9.54
CA GLY A 309 -15.69 -5.14 -10.65
C GLY A 309 -16.15 -6.08 -11.78
N PRO A 310 -17.06 -5.62 -12.63
CA PRO A 310 -17.52 -6.44 -13.74
C PRO A 310 -16.41 -6.68 -14.77
N LEU A 311 -16.25 -7.93 -15.19
CA LEU A 311 -15.30 -8.35 -16.22
C LEU A 311 -15.75 -7.90 -17.61
N LYS A 312 -15.46 -6.64 -17.96
CA LYS A 312 -15.84 -6.02 -19.24
C LYS A 312 -14.72 -6.03 -20.28
N PHE A 313 -13.63 -6.70 -20.01
CA PHE A 313 -12.46 -6.85 -20.88
C PHE A 313 -12.28 -8.31 -21.30
N LYS A 314 -11.45 -8.54 -22.31
CA LYS A 314 -11.15 -9.88 -22.80
C LYS A 314 -10.45 -10.71 -21.72
N PRO A 315 -10.69 -12.05 -21.65
CA PRO A 315 -9.88 -12.94 -20.82
C PRO A 315 -8.38 -12.72 -21.05
N THR A 316 -7.60 -12.65 -19.96
CA THR A 316 -6.20 -12.25 -19.97
C THR A 316 -5.21 -13.36 -20.30
N TYR A 317 -5.66 -14.59 -20.27
CA TYR A 317 -4.87 -15.80 -20.48
C TYR A 317 -5.56 -16.73 -21.49
N LYS A 318 -4.90 -17.53 -22.28
CA LYS A 318 -3.50 -17.60 -22.63
C LYS A 318 -3.31 -17.09 -24.05
N PHE A 319 -2.39 -16.18 -24.23
CA PHE A 319 -2.04 -15.64 -25.55
C PHE A 319 -0.76 -16.32 -26.08
N ASP A 320 -0.57 -16.27 -27.38
CA ASP A 320 0.73 -16.49 -27.99
C ASP A 320 1.60 -15.23 -27.77
N LEU A 321 2.89 -15.40 -27.53
CA LEU A 321 3.80 -14.27 -27.25
C LEU A 321 3.81 -13.28 -28.42
N ASN A 322 3.88 -11.98 -28.07
CA ASN A 322 3.84 -10.86 -29.02
C ASN A 322 2.64 -10.90 -29.99
N SER A 323 1.50 -11.38 -29.52
CA SER A 323 0.28 -11.56 -30.30
C SER A 323 -0.96 -11.29 -29.48
N ASP A 324 -2.06 -10.92 -30.16
CA ASP A 324 -3.41 -10.86 -29.58
C ASP A 324 -4.22 -12.15 -29.88
N THR A 325 -3.54 -13.18 -30.35
CA THR A 325 -4.14 -14.47 -30.63
C THR A 325 -4.06 -15.38 -29.43
N TYR A 326 -5.19 -15.97 -29.04
CA TYR A 326 -5.21 -16.99 -27.99
C TYR A 326 -4.53 -18.26 -28.44
N ASP A 327 -3.89 -18.93 -27.50
CA ASP A 327 -3.05 -20.13 -27.58
C ASP A 327 -3.32 -21.01 -28.80
N THR A 328 -2.36 -21.01 -29.74
CA THR A 328 -2.34 -21.85 -30.92
C THR A 328 -1.50 -23.12 -30.74
N SER A 329 -0.84 -23.29 -29.57
CA SER A 329 -0.03 -24.45 -29.27
C SER A 329 -0.84 -25.75 -29.29
N GLY A 330 -0.16 -26.89 -29.30
CA GLY A 330 -0.81 -28.19 -29.23
C GLY A 330 -1.69 -28.40 -27.99
N LYS A 331 -1.47 -27.61 -26.91
CA LYS A 331 -2.27 -27.65 -25.67
C LYS A 331 -3.62 -26.95 -25.82
N LYS A 332 -3.73 -25.96 -26.71
CA LYS A 332 -4.95 -25.18 -27.00
C LYS A 332 -5.69 -24.78 -25.72
N ARG A 333 -5.02 -24.08 -24.83
CA ARG A 333 -5.60 -23.63 -23.53
C ARG A 333 -6.82 -22.74 -23.78
N LYS A 334 -7.87 -22.98 -23.01
CA LYS A 334 -9.09 -22.17 -23.07
C LYS A 334 -8.80 -20.78 -22.50
N PRO A 335 -9.27 -19.71 -23.17
CA PRO A 335 -9.24 -18.36 -22.59
C PRO A 335 -9.90 -18.33 -21.20
N ALA A 336 -9.32 -17.55 -20.28
CA ALA A 336 -9.86 -17.37 -18.94
C ALA A 336 -9.41 -16.05 -18.33
N TRP A 337 -10.18 -15.50 -17.38
CA TRP A 337 -9.79 -14.40 -16.50
C TRP A 337 -9.05 -14.97 -15.30
N THR A 338 -7.78 -15.26 -15.48
CA THR A 338 -6.91 -15.80 -14.42
C THR A 338 -6.41 -14.73 -13.48
N ASP A 339 -6.23 -13.52 -14.00
CA ASP A 339 -5.62 -12.37 -13.35
C ASP A 339 -6.74 -11.44 -12.87
N ARG A 340 -6.87 -11.26 -11.55
CA ARG A 340 -8.03 -10.66 -10.91
C ARG A 340 -7.63 -9.65 -9.83
N ILE A 341 -8.52 -8.66 -9.57
CA ILE A 341 -8.37 -7.69 -8.48
C ILE A 341 -9.69 -7.62 -7.72
N LEU A 342 -9.64 -8.01 -6.44
CA LEU A 342 -10.75 -7.98 -5.50
C LEU A 342 -10.42 -7.02 -4.36
N TRP A 343 -11.45 -6.50 -3.67
CA TRP A 343 -11.26 -5.71 -2.46
C TRP A 343 -12.30 -6.07 -1.41
N ARG A 344 -11.96 -5.78 -0.17
CA ARG A 344 -12.81 -5.97 1.00
C ARG A 344 -12.69 -4.77 1.91
N ILE A 345 -13.82 -4.28 2.40
CA ILE A 345 -13.89 -3.29 3.47
C ILE A 345 -14.34 -4.03 4.72
N LYS A 346 -13.64 -3.84 5.85
CA LYS A 346 -14.02 -4.46 7.13
C LYS A 346 -15.44 -4.04 7.49
N PRO A 347 -16.38 -4.99 7.67
CA PRO A 347 -17.74 -4.65 8.06
C PRO A 347 -17.75 -3.97 9.43
N LYS A 348 -18.67 -3.03 9.63
CA LYS A 348 -18.90 -2.47 10.97
C LYS A 348 -19.46 -3.57 11.87
N ASN A 349 -18.90 -3.71 13.05
CA ASN A 349 -19.51 -4.55 14.08
C ASN A 349 -20.85 -3.93 14.45
N THR A 350 -21.95 -4.44 13.87
CA THR A 350 -23.27 -4.19 14.38
C THR A 350 -23.37 -5.05 15.65
N PRO A 351 -23.64 -4.48 16.85
CA PRO A 351 -23.86 -5.32 18.01
C PRO A 351 -24.98 -6.30 17.67
N ALA A 352 -24.70 -7.60 17.82
CA ALA A 352 -25.70 -8.63 17.66
C ALA A 352 -26.89 -8.25 18.56
N ALA A 353 -28.11 -8.30 18.01
CA ALA A 353 -29.32 -8.10 18.80
C ALA A 353 -29.27 -9.12 19.93
N GLU A 354 -29.01 -8.63 21.15
CA GLU A 354 -29.06 -9.45 22.35
C GLU A 354 -30.49 -9.98 22.48
N ASP A 355 -30.64 -11.28 22.35
CA ASP A 355 -31.82 -11.98 22.84
C ASP A 355 -31.93 -11.67 24.33
N LYS A 356 -33.00 -10.98 24.70
CA LYS A 356 -33.31 -10.62 26.07
C LYS A 356 -33.61 -11.90 26.85
N GLU A 357 -32.63 -12.44 27.56
CA GLU A 357 -32.85 -13.22 28.74
C GLU A 357 -32.57 -12.34 29.97
N GLU A 358 -33.62 -12.12 30.73
CA GLU A 358 -33.60 -11.42 32.02
C GLU A 358 -32.76 -12.18 33.02
N GLY A 359 -31.79 -11.55 33.68
CA GLY A 359 -31.13 -12.14 34.82
C GLY A 359 -29.85 -11.50 35.32
N TRP A 360 -29.97 -10.57 36.22
CA TRP A 360 -29.04 -10.15 37.28
C TRP A 360 -27.81 -9.31 36.96
N ALA A 361 -27.86 -8.13 37.56
CA ALA A 361 -26.86 -7.10 37.56
C ALA A 361 -25.51 -7.57 38.14
N SER A 362 -24.43 -7.35 37.44
CA SER A 362 -23.12 -7.05 38.03
C SER A 362 -22.50 -5.87 37.27
N THR A 363 -22.36 -4.78 38.01
CA THR A 363 -21.70 -3.56 37.58
C THR A 363 -20.21 -3.82 37.40
N SER A 364 -19.76 -3.91 36.16
CA SER A 364 -18.36 -3.64 35.80
C SER A 364 -18.38 -2.71 34.60
N THR A 365 -18.10 -1.44 34.91
CA THR A 365 -17.91 -0.38 33.91
C THR A 365 -16.61 -0.66 33.14
N HIS A 366 -16.71 -1.42 32.05
CA HIS A 366 -15.73 -1.34 30.97
C HIS A 366 -16.32 -0.38 29.92
N HIS A 367 -15.87 0.86 29.96
CA HIS A 367 -16.00 1.77 28.82
C HIS A 367 -15.15 1.22 27.68
N SER A 368 -15.75 0.43 26.81
CA SER A 368 -15.26 0.22 25.47
C SER A 368 -15.51 1.50 24.69
N ASP A 369 -14.42 2.15 24.31
CA ASP A 369 -14.40 3.38 23.48
C ASP A 369 -14.74 3.01 22.01
N ASP A 370 -16.00 2.60 21.75
CA ASP A 370 -16.51 2.21 20.43
C ASP A 370 -17.11 3.40 19.65
N GLY A 371 -16.84 4.64 20.09
CA GLY A 371 -17.45 5.87 19.53
C GLY A 371 -16.80 6.48 18.30
N GLN A 372 -15.77 5.89 17.66
CA GLN A 372 -14.92 6.65 16.73
C GLN A 372 -14.97 6.25 15.25
N ASP A 373 -15.80 5.36 14.78
CA ASP A 373 -15.93 5.09 13.33
C ASP A 373 -17.02 5.92 12.64
N GLU A 374 -17.01 7.21 12.88
CA GLU A 374 -18.00 8.14 12.31
C GLU A 374 -17.88 8.30 10.78
N TYR A 375 -16.74 7.89 10.18
CA TYR A 375 -16.49 8.01 8.75
C TYR A 375 -15.89 6.73 8.16
N PRO A 376 -16.71 5.88 7.53
CA PRO A 376 -16.24 4.69 6.84
C PRO A 376 -15.39 5.07 5.63
N ILE A 377 -14.34 4.27 5.36
CA ILE A 377 -13.66 4.30 4.07
C ILE A 377 -14.64 3.81 3.00
N LYS A 378 -14.65 4.49 1.84
CA LYS A 378 -15.30 3.99 0.65
C LYS A 378 -14.25 3.68 -0.41
N VAL A 379 -14.43 2.57 -1.08
CA VAL A 379 -13.64 2.16 -2.23
C VAL A 379 -14.54 2.28 -3.45
N LEU A 380 -14.20 3.19 -4.36
CA LEU A 380 -14.92 3.41 -5.60
C LEU A 380 -14.03 2.95 -6.75
N GLN A 381 -14.45 1.93 -7.48
CA GLN A 381 -13.72 1.46 -8.65
C GLN A 381 -14.03 2.37 -9.85
N ASP A 382 -13.01 3.07 -10.34
CA ASP A 382 -13.07 3.90 -11.56
C ASP A 382 -12.83 3.05 -12.81
N THR A 383 -11.72 2.29 -12.80
CA THR A 383 -11.31 1.48 -13.95
C THR A 383 -11.03 0.04 -13.54
N TYR A 384 -11.47 -0.92 -14.37
CA TYR A 384 -11.08 -2.32 -14.28
C TYR A 384 -10.97 -2.89 -15.69
N THR A 385 -9.75 -3.11 -16.14
CA THR A 385 -9.46 -3.46 -17.53
C THR A 385 -8.17 -4.26 -17.66
N CYS A 386 -7.87 -4.73 -18.86
CA CYS A 386 -6.54 -5.23 -19.22
C CYS A 386 -5.92 -4.36 -20.31
N ASP A 387 -4.60 -4.30 -20.36
CA ASP A 387 -3.88 -3.65 -21.44
C ASP A 387 -3.39 -4.69 -22.46
N PRO A 388 -4.00 -4.78 -23.64
CA PRO A 388 -3.61 -5.77 -24.65
C PRO A 388 -2.31 -5.43 -25.38
N SER A 389 -1.77 -4.23 -25.25
CA SER A 389 -0.57 -3.78 -25.96
C SER A 389 0.70 -4.55 -25.54
N TYR A 390 0.70 -5.09 -24.31
CA TYR A 390 1.82 -5.86 -23.79
C TYR A 390 1.79 -7.29 -24.28
N GLY A 391 2.84 -7.68 -25.01
CA GLY A 391 2.96 -9.01 -25.64
C GLY A 391 4.09 -9.88 -25.11
N VAL A 392 4.89 -9.37 -24.16
CA VAL A 392 6.07 -10.07 -23.62
C VAL A 392 5.72 -11.32 -22.80
N SER A 393 4.48 -11.45 -22.38
CA SER A 393 3.96 -12.59 -21.62
C SER A 393 2.76 -13.23 -22.32
N ASP A 394 2.46 -14.48 -21.97
CA ASP A 394 1.24 -15.18 -22.37
C ASP A 394 0.01 -14.74 -21.54
N HIS A 395 0.19 -13.85 -20.57
CA HIS A 395 -0.85 -13.11 -19.89
C HIS A 395 -0.80 -11.62 -20.26
N LYS A 396 -1.97 -10.98 -20.36
CA LYS A 396 -2.09 -9.53 -20.46
C LYS A 396 -2.22 -8.94 -19.06
N PRO A 397 -1.55 -7.79 -18.75
CA PRO A 397 -1.68 -7.15 -17.45
C PRO A 397 -3.11 -6.68 -17.20
N VAL A 398 -3.55 -6.78 -15.95
CA VAL A 398 -4.83 -6.26 -15.48
C VAL A 398 -4.59 -5.03 -14.62
N ILE A 399 -5.39 -4.00 -14.89
CA ILE A 399 -5.32 -2.69 -14.24
C ILE A 399 -6.62 -2.43 -13.49
N GLY A 400 -6.49 -2.05 -12.22
CA GLY A 400 -7.58 -1.56 -11.41
C GLY A 400 -7.26 -0.17 -10.87
N ILE A 401 -8.12 0.82 -11.12
CA ILE A 401 -7.97 2.17 -10.57
C ILE A 401 -9.14 2.40 -9.61
N PHE A 402 -8.80 2.86 -8.41
CA PHE A 402 -9.76 3.06 -7.33
C PHE A 402 -9.59 4.44 -6.73
N ASP A 403 -10.70 5.07 -6.39
CA ASP A 403 -10.74 6.26 -5.56
C ASP A 403 -11.12 5.84 -4.14
N LEU A 404 -10.22 6.11 -3.19
CA LEU A 404 -10.40 5.82 -1.78
C LEU A 404 -10.88 7.09 -1.08
N GLU A 405 -12.17 7.18 -0.80
CA GLU A 405 -12.72 8.28 0.01
C GLU A 405 -12.53 7.96 1.48
N MET A 406 -11.72 8.76 2.17
CA MET A 406 -11.47 8.59 3.59
C MET A 406 -11.35 9.94 4.32
N ARG A 407 -11.54 9.90 5.64
CA ARG A 407 -11.16 11.01 6.50
C ARG A 407 -9.79 10.71 7.10
N LYS A 408 -8.86 11.64 6.99
CA LYS A 408 -7.57 11.52 7.66
C LYS A 408 -7.79 11.44 9.18
N GLN A 409 -7.38 10.33 9.80
CA GLN A 409 -7.40 10.16 11.25
C GLN A 409 -6.09 10.68 11.87
N SER A 410 -5.01 10.63 11.10
CA SER A 410 -3.69 11.12 11.47
C SER A 410 -3.12 11.90 10.30
N ASP A 411 -3.01 13.21 10.47
CA ASP A 411 -2.54 14.17 9.48
C ASP A 411 -1.24 14.88 9.92
N CYS A 412 -0.67 14.47 11.05
CA CYS A 412 0.61 14.97 11.53
C CYS A 412 1.73 14.00 11.21
N PRO A 413 2.83 14.41 10.59
CA PRO A 413 4.00 13.56 10.38
C PRO A 413 4.61 13.19 11.74
N LEU A 414 5.05 11.94 11.91
CA LEU A 414 5.73 11.49 13.14
C LEU A 414 7.06 12.19 13.36
N VAL A 415 7.73 12.53 12.28
CA VAL A 415 9.01 13.21 12.26
C VAL A 415 8.93 14.36 11.26
N CYS A 416 9.24 15.57 11.71
CA CYS A 416 9.42 16.72 10.84
C CYS A 416 10.93 17.00 10.75
N VAL A 417 11.45 17.07 9.53
CA VAL A 417 12.86 17.32 9.26
C VAL A 417 12.99 18.68 8.58
N CYS A 418 13.83 19.56 9.15
CA CYS A 418 14.08 20.88 8.63
C CYS A 418 15.57 21.05 8.33
N PRO A 419 15.97 21.18 7.05
CA PRO A 419 17.34 21.49 6.69
C PRO A 419 17.67 22.94 7.09
N GLU A 420 18.84 23.17 7.66
CA GLU A 420 19.30 24.49 8.05
C GLU A 420 20.39 25.00 7.10
N GLY A 421 20.21 26.23 6.60
CA GLY A 421 21.20 26.91 5.76
C GLY A 421 21.33 26.37 4.33
N HIS A 422 22.44 26.72 3.69
CA HIS A 422 22.82 26.21 2.36
C HIS A 422 23.82 25.08 2.52
N TRP A 423 23.58 23.97 1.87
CA TRP A 423 24.45 22.80 1.93
C TRP A 423 25.38 22.75 0.71
N SER A 424 26.64 22.51 0.97
CA SER A 424 27.65 22.24 -0.06
C SER A 424 28.43 20.95 0.28
N ALA A 425 29.05 20.35 -0.72
CA ALA A 425 29.74 19.06 -0.56
C ALA A 425 30.96 19.11 0.36
N ASP A 426 31.44 20.31 0.65
CA ASP A 426 32.66 20.62 1.43
C ASP A 426 32.37 21.18 2.84
N GLN A 427 31.11 21.25 3.22
CA GLN A 427 30.68 21.76 4.54
C GLN A 427 29.77 20.75 5.25
N GLU A 428 29.79 20.79 6.58
CA GLU A 428 28.85 20.00 7.37
C GLU A 428 27.43 20.53 7.16
N ALA A 429 26.52 19.59 6.87
CA ALA A 429 25.09 19.88 6.73
C ALA A 429 24.40 19.74 8.08
N VAL A 430 23.67 20.77 8.50
CA VAL A 430 22.90 20.76 9.74
C VAL A 430 21.43 20.51 9.42
N VAL A 431 20.85 19.57 10.15
CA VAL A 431 19.43 19.21 10.05
C VAL A 431 18.85 19.25 11.45
N SER A 432 17.82 20.07 11.64
CA SER A 432 16.98 19.97 12.82
C SER A 432 15.80 19.04 12.54
N TYR A 433 15.38 18.31 13.54
CA TYR A 433 14.19 17.46 13.44
C TYR A 433 13.40 17.47 14.74
N THR A 434 12.09 17.31 14.60
CA THR A 434 11.16 17.13 15.72
C THR A 434 10.45 15.82 15.56
N VAL A 435 10.28 15.10 16.66
CA VAL A 435 9.57 13.82 16.71
C VAL A 435 8.34 13.96 17.59
N LEU A 436 7.25 13.30 17.21
CA LEU A 436 6.08 13.16 18.06
C LEU A 436 6.35 12.17 19.19
N GLU A 437 5.61 12.30 20.32
CA GLU A 437 5.76 11.45 21.50
C GLU A 437 5.55 9.95 21.18
N ASP A 438 4.74 9.65 20.16
CA ASP A 438 4.43 8.28 19.74
C ASP A 438 5.51 7.67 18.82
N PHE A 439 6.53 8.42 18.44
CA PHE A 439 7.60 7.90 17.59
C PHE A 439 8.59 7.06 18.44
N LEU A 440 8.59 5.76 18.21
CA LEU A 440 9.56 4.85 18.82
C LEU A 440 10.82 4.83 17.97
N SER A 441 11.80 5.68 18.34
CA SER A 441 13.10 5.73 17.68
C SER A 441 13.90 4.45 17.94
N SER A 442 14.53 3.96 16.90
CA SER A 442 15.43 2.81 16.93
C SER A 442 16.83 3.20 16.46
N THR A 443 17.83 2.35 16.76
CA THR A 443 19.21 2.53 16.27
C THR A 443 19.33 2.32 14.75
N TRP A 444 18.27 1.89 14.08
CA TRP A 444 18.20 1.65 12.63
C TRP A 444 17.51 2.77 11.87
N ASP A 445 16.99 3.78 12.58
CA ASP A 445 16.41 4.95 11.94
C ASP A 445 17.51 5.81 11.34
N TRP A 446 17.26 6.34 10.16
CA TRP A 446 18.20 7.17 9.44
C TRP A 446 17.51 8.29 8.69
N ILE A 447 18.20 9.40 8.50
CA ILE A 447 17.79 10.50 7.66
C ILE A 447 18.57 10.44 6.37
N GLY A 448 17.86 10.30 5.24
CA GLY A 448 18.48 10.19 3.92
C GLY A 448 18.44 11.51 3.15
N LEU A 449 19.56 11.82 2.49
CA LEU A 449 19.63 12.90 1.52
C LEU A 449 19.54 12.32 0.11
N TYR A 450 18.53 12.73 -0.64
CA TYR A 450 18.32 12.28 -2.03
C TYR A 450 18.56 13.43 -3.00
N LYS A 451 19.28 13.15 -4.07
CA LYS A 451 19.48 14.10 -5.17
C LYS A 451 18.26 14.08 -6.06
N VAL A 452 17.48 15.16 -6.06
CA VAL A 452 16.37 15.35 -6.99
C VAL A 452 16.90 16.07 -8.23
N ARG A 453 16.69 15.51 -9.41
CA ARG A 453 17.01 16.15 -10.68
C ARG A 453 15.85 17.08 -11.03
N LEU A 454 16.03 18.37 -10.78
CA LEU A 454 15.12 19.38 -11.31
C LEU A 454 15.43 19.59 -12.79
N GLU A 455 14.41 19.79 -13.61
CA GLU A 455 14.58 20.10 -15.03
C GLU A 455 15.42 21.37 -15.19
N GLU A 456 16.38 21.31 -16.14
CA GLU A 456 17.27 22.39 -16.56
C GLU A 456 18.14 23.07 -15.45
N GLY A 457 19.20 22.40 -15.05
CA GLY A 457 20.42 23.12 -14.62
C GLY A 457 20.53 23.47 -13.14
N VAL A 458 19.55 23.28 -12.31
CA VAL A 458 19.63 23.53 -10.86
C VAL A 458 19.73 22.21 -10.11
N VAL A 459 20.86 21.97 -9.48
CA VAL A 459 21.04 20.84 -8.56
C VAL A 459 20.51 21.25 -7.19
N GLY A 460 19.27 20.88 -6.91
CA GLY A 460 18.70 21.00 -5.56
C GLY A 460 18.87 19.65 -4.83
N GLY A 461 19.38 19.68 -3.61
CA GLY A 461 19.30 18.53 -2.69
C GLY A 461 18.03 18.67 -1.86
N GLU A 462 17.22 17.64 -1.77
CA GLU A 462 16.04 17.62 -0.90
C GLU A 462 16.24 16.56 0.19
N VAL A 463 16.01 16.96 1.44
CA VAL A 463 16.06 16.04 2.57
C VAL A 463 14.75 15.29 2.62
N VAL A 464 14.80 13.99 2.50
CA VAL A 464 13.61 13.13 2.51
C VAL A 464 13.71 12.08 3.60
N PHE A 465 12.87 12.20 4.56
CA PHE A 465 12.21 11.28 5.46
C PHE A 465 12.99 10.13 6.13
N VAL A 466 12.71 10.01 7.43
CA VAL A 466 12.96 8.83 8.25
C VAL A 466 11.85 7.81 7.97
N LEU A 467 12.19 6.68 7.39
CA LEU A 467 11.32 5.51 7.38
C LEU A 467 11.83 4.55 8.47
N PRO A 468 11.02 4.19 9.46
CA PRO A 468 11.40 3.12 10.36
C PRO A 468 11.51 1.82 9.53
N VAL A 469 12.70 1.29 9.44
CA VAL A 469 12.92 -0.04 8.85
C VAL A 469 12.47 -1.07 9.88
N SER A 470 11.35 -1.71 9.63
CA SER A 470 10.93 -2.87 10.40
C SER A 470 12.05 -3.94 10.35
N THR A 471 12.52 -4.34 11.52
CA THR A 471 13.73 -5.19 11.72
C THR A 471 13.54 -6.66 11.37
N ASN A 472 12.59 -7.03 10.51
CA ASN A 472 12.31 -8.44 10.18
C ASN A 472 13.06 -8.96 8.95
N LEU A 473 14.29 -8.50 8.68
CA LEU A 473 15.12 -9.01 7.56
C LEU A 473 16.32 -9.86 7.97
N LEU A 474 16.46 -10.20 9.27
CA LEU A 474 17.57 -11.08 9.75
C LEU A 474 17.06 -12.03 10.83
N GLU A 475 16.23 -13.03 10.47
CA GLU A 475 16.19 -14.37 11.09
C GLU A 475 15.87 -15.42 10.03
#